data_1528866ba2ce115d36cda2ceb0d998b3
#
_entry.id   1528866ba2ce115d36cda2ceb0d998b3
#
_cell.length_a   1.000
_cell.length_b   1.000
_cell.length_c   1.000
_cell.angle_alpha   90.00
_cell.angle_beta   90.00
_cell.angle_gamma   90.00
#
_symmetry.space_group_name_H-M   'P 1'
#
loop_
_entity.id
_entity.type
_entity.pdbx_description
1 polymer ?
#
loop_
_entity_poly.entity_id
_entity_poly.type
_entity_poly.pdbx_seq_one_letter_code
_entity_poly.pdbx_strand_id
1 'polypeptide(L)'
;MEEVKKEVEEPKRLNFLEEIIEADLKSGKVDSVLTRFPPEPNGYLHLGHAKSICINFGLAQKYGGKTNLRFDDTNPTKEDTEYVDSIKEDIKWLGFQWDKEKYASDYFDQLYAWAEELIQRGLAYVDDQTQEEISKGRGTVDKPGVESPYRNRSVEENLRLFREMRDGKYADGEKVLRAKIDMASPNMMFRDPLLYRIKHASHHRTGDKWCIYPMYDFTHGQCDSIEHITHSICTLEFDVHRPLYDWFIQTLGIYPSHQYEFARLNLTYTLMSKRKLLELVQKGLVSGWDDPRMPTLCGVRRRGYTPEALKMFCEKIGVSKRDQLMDLQLLEWCVRQDLNARSNRYMVVEDPVKVTLTNWEAGKVEWFDCPLNPAEPEGATRKVPFTGELYISRADFMEDAPKKFFRLKPDGEVRLKYTYIIKCNEVIKDAEGNVVELKCTFDPSTRPGSGEWRSVKGTIHWVSTAHAKEVELRMYDKLFTLADMSQVPEDKDYKDFLNPQSLVLGKGYAEPALLEDKSGIAVQFERDAYYFKDPDSTPEHPVFNRTATLKDSYKPE
;
A
#
# COMPACT_ATOMS: atom_id res chain seq x y z
N MET A 1 -20.68 36.59 25.30
CA MET A 1 -19.86 35.51 25.87
C MET A 1 -20.55 34.21 25.50
N GLU A 2 -20.16 33.63 24.36
CA GLU A 2 -20.60 32.29 23.96
C GLU A 2 -19.63 31.27 24.56
N GLU A 3 -20.16 30.40 25.40
CA GLU A 3 -19.43 29.27 25.95
C GLU A 3 -19.07 28.30 24.80
N VAL A 4 -17.80 28.22 24.48
CA VAL A 4 -17.26 27.18 23.63
C VAL A 4 -17.42 25.86 24.38
N LYS A 5 -18.43 25.07 24.01
CA LYS A 5 -18.57 23.68 24.46
C LYS A 5 -17.33 22.94 23.96
N LYS A 6 -16.41 22.63 24.88
CA LYS A 6 -15.39 21.58 24.67
C LYS A 6 -16.16 20.29 24.44
N GLU A 7 -16.17 19.77 23.22
CA GLU A 7 -16.51 18.37 22.98
C GLU A 7 -15.56 17.56 23.82
N VAL A 8 -16.09 16.86 24.79
CA VAL A 8 -15.36 15.82 25.55
C VAL A 8 -15.24 14.65 24.55
N GLU A 9 -14.06 14.48 23.97
CA GLU A 9 -13.75 13.28 23.19
C GLU A 9 -14.06 12.07 24.08
N GLU A 10 -15.02 11.25 23.69
CA GLU A 10 -15.24 9.96 24.33
C GLU A 10 -13.94 9.16 24.28
N PRO A 11 -13.53 8.48 25.37
CA PRO A 11 -12.30 7.70 25.36
C PRO A 11 -12.38 6.64 24.27
N LYS A 12 -11.45 6.70 23.31
CA LYS A 12 -11.36 5.79 22.19
C LYS A 12 -11.33 4.35 22.72
N ARG A 13 -12.30 3.52 22.34
CA ARG A 13 -12.38 2.14 22.78
C ARG A 13 -11.15 1.36 22.33
N LEU A 14 -10.49 0.66 23.25
CA LEU A 14 -9.34 -0.17 22.96
C LEU A 14 -9.73 -1.34 22.04
N ASN A 15 -8.85 -1.70 21.12
CA ASN A 15 -8.95 -2.96 20.42
C ASN A 15 -8.38 -4.11 21.28
N PHE A 16 -8.65 -5.35 20.89
CA PHE A 16 -8.27 -6.51 21.68
C PHE A 16 -6.75 -6.67 21.91
N LEU A 17 -5.89 -6.22 20.98
CA LEU A 17 -4.44 -6.22 21.16
C LEU A 17 -4.02 -5.19 22.20
N GLU A 18 -4.61 -4.02 22.17
CA GLU A 18 -4.39 -2.97 23.17
C GLU A 18 -4.83 -3.43 24.56
N GLU A 19 -6.00 -4.11 24.68
CA GLU A 19 -6.47 -4.68 25.94
C GLU A 19 -5.47 -5.71 26.50
N ILE A 20 -4.91 -6.58 25.65
CA ILE A 20 -3.90 -7.58 26.03
C ILE A 20 -2.62 -6.88 26.51
N ILE A 21 -2.11 -5.93 25.75
CA ILE A 21 -0.88 -5.19 26.09
C ILE A 21 -1.03 -4.46 27.42
N GLU A 22 -2.16 -3.77 27.63
CA GLU A 22 -2.41 -3.06 28.89
C GLU A 22 -2.52 -4.02 30.09
N ALA A 23 -3.14 -5.18 29.91
CA ALA A 23 -3.21 -6.21 30.94
C ALA A 23 -1.83 -6.80 31.27
N ASP A 24 -1.02 -7.08 30.24
CA ASP A 24 0.33 -7.64 30.41
C ASP A 24 1.29 -6.64 31.10
N LEU A 25 1.24 -5.35 30.75
CA LEU A 25 2.00 -4.28 31.42
C LEU A 25 1.53 -4.09 32.87
N LYS A 26 0.22 -4.04 33.11
CA LYS A 26 -0.36 -3.83 34.44
C LYS A 26 -0.05 -4.99 35.39
N SER A 27 -0.03 -6.21 34.89
CA SER A 27 0.28 -7.41 35.72
C SER A 27 1.78 -7.60 35.96
N GLY A 28 2.64 -6.83 35.27
CA GLY A 28 4.09 -7.02 35.34
C GLY A 28 4.58 -8.27 34.59
N LYS A 29 3.75 -8.84 33.74
CA LYS A 29 4.15 -9.95 32.86
C LYS A 29 5.24 -9.52 31.87
N VAL A 30 5.20 -8.27 31.43
CA VAL A 30 6.23 -7.59 30.66
C VAL A 30 6.47 -6.18 31.20
N ASP A 31 7.72 -5.72 31.13
CA ASP A 31 8.11 -4.38 31.57
C ASP A 31 7.97 -3.33 30.48
N SER A 32 8.00 -3.77 29.22
CA SER A 32 7.89 -2.92 28.04
C SER A 32 7.35 -3.72 26.85
N VAL A 33 6.90 -3.04 25.81
CA VAL A 33 6.38 -3.65 24.58
C VAL A 33 7.51 -3.76 23.57
N LEU A 34 7.79 -4.97 23.10
CA LEU A 34 8.68 -5.24 21.99
C LEU A 34 7.95 -6.11 20.96
N THR A 35 7.68 -5.52 19.79
CA THR A 35 7.09 -6.19 18.65
C THR A 35 8.13 -6.43 17.56
N ARG A 36 7.75 -7.09 16.47
CA ARG A 36 8.59 -7.23 15.27
C ARG A 36 7.75 -7.27 14.01
N PHE A 37 8.33 -6.82 12.91
CA PHE A 37 7.83 -7.05 11.56
C PHE A 37 8.79 -8.02 10.86
N PRO A 38 8.34 -9.25 10.49
CA PRO A 38 9.23 -10.30 9.99
C PRO A 38 9.00 -10.62 8.50
N PRO A 39 9.27 -9.70 7.55
CA PRO A 39 9.02 -9.98 6.15
C PRO A 39 10.01 -11.01 5.58
N GLU A 40 9.52 -11.89 4.68
CA GLU A 40 10.41 -12.64 3.80
C GLU A 40 10.95 -11.70 2.71
N PRO A 41 12.27 -11.64 2.45
CA PRO A 41 12.85 -10.79 1.42
C PRO A 41 12.74 -11.44 0.01
N ASN A 42 11.52 -11.81 -0.39
CA ASN A 42 11.19 -12.55 -1.61
C ASN A 42 10.15 -11.84 -2.50
N GLY A 43 9.95 -10.53 -2.31
CA GLY A 43 9.02 -9.73 -3.10
C GLY A 43 8.72 -8.38 -2.45
N TYR A 44 8.04 -7.54 -3.21
CA TYR A 44 7.62 -6.20 -2.78
C TYR A 44 6.46 -6.27 -1.78
N LEU A 45 6.45 -5.32 -0.83
CA LEU A 45 5.36 -5.17 0.11
C LEU A 45 4.09 -4.65 -0.59
N HIS A 46 2.94 -5.03 -0.05
CA HIS A 46 1.62 -4.57 -0.52
C HIS A 46 0.79 -4.01 0.65
N LEU A 47 -0.41 -3.50 0.34
CA LEU A 47 -1.31 -2.87 1.32
C LEU A 47 -1.60 -3.74 2.55
N GLY A 48 -1.65 -5.07 2.40
CA GLY A 48 -1.78 -6.00 3.54
C GLY A 48 -0.61 -5.91 4.51
N HIS A 49 0.62 -5.75 3.99
CA HIS A 49 1.80 -5.53 4.83
C HIS A 49 1.77 -4.15 5.50
N ALA A 50 1.24 -3.12 4.83
CA ALA A 50 1.07 -1.80 5.45
C ALA A 50 0.21 -1.87 6.72
N LYS A 51 -0.88 -2.66 6.70
CA LYS A 51 -1.70 -2.91 7.90
C LYS A 51 -0.87 -3.54 9.02
N SER A 52 -0.11 -4.59 8.71
CA SER A 52 0.76 -5.26 9.69
C SER A 52 1.84 -4.33 10.26
N ILE A 53 2.46 -3.52 9.41
CA ILE A 53 3.44 -2.51 9.82
C ILE A 53 2.79 -1.49 10.76
N CYS A 54 1.64 -0.91 10.37
CA CYS A 54 0.92 0.05 11.20
C CYS A 54 0.53 -0.52 12.56
N ILE A 55 0.13 -1.79 12.63
CA ILE A 55 -0.22 -2.44 13.89
C ILE A 55 1.03 -2.65 14.75
N ASN A 56 2.08 -3.30 14.24
CA ASN A 56 3.27 -3.63 15.02
C ASN A 56 3.99 -2.37 15.51
N PHE A 57 4.28 -1.44 14.61
CA PHE A 57 4.98 -0.19 14.95
C PHE A 57 4.07 0.76 15.75
N GLY A 58 2.80 0.87 15.37
CA GLY A 58 1.85 1.77 16.02
C GLY A 58 1.57 1.37 17.46
N LEU A 59 1.38 0.07 17.76
CA LEU A 59 1.21 -0.41 19.13
C LEU A 59 2.46 -0.17 19.96
N ALA A 60 3.65 -0.51 19.42
CA ALA A 60 4.90 -0.24 20.15
C ALA A 60 5.05 1.25 20.45
N GLN A 61 4.83 2.14 19.49
CA GLN A 61 4.91 3.60 19.71
C GLN A 61 3.90 4.07 20.75
N LYS A 62 2.64 3.59 20.68
CA LYS A 62 1.57 3.97 21.62
C LYS A 62 1.94 3.67 23.08
N TYR A 63 2.61 2.55 23.32
CA TYR A 63 3.00 2.10 24.66
C TYR A 63 4.46 2.37 25.01
N GLY A 64 5.14 3.27 24.28
CA GLY A 64 6.53 3.65 24.54
C GLY A 64 7.54 2.52 24.36
N GLY A 65 7.16 1.51 23.59
CA GLY A 65 7.98 0.34 23.30
C GLY A 65 8.76 0.46 21.99
N LYS A 66 9.19 -0.68 21.46
CA LYS A 66 10.06 -0.78 20.28
C LYS A 66 9.56 -1.84 19.31
N THR A 67 9.99 -1.75 18.05
CA THR A 67 9.74 -2.76 17.01
C THR A 67 11.03 -3.12 16.31
N ASN A 68 11.33 -4.41 16.21
CA ASN A 68 12.44 -4.92 15.39
C ASN A 68 11.97 -5.17 13.95
N LEU A 69 12.87 -4.95 13.00
CA LEU A 69 12.75 -5.47 11.64
C LEU A 69 13.60 -6.74 11.55
N ARG A 70 12.95 -7.90 11.37
CA ARG A 70 13.66 -9.17 11.21
C ARG A 70 13.29 -9.82 9.88
N PHE A 71 14.22 -9.89 8.98
CA PHE A 71 14.03 -10.61 7.72
C PHE A 71 13.99 -12.13 7.97
N ASP A 72 12.92 -12.78 7.51
CA ASP A 72 12.83 -14.23 7.48
C ASP A 72 13.53 -14.74 6.22
N ASP A 73 14.84 -14.91 6.31
CA ASP A 73 15.72 -15.35 5.26
C ASP A 73 16.11 -16.83 5.39
N THR A 74 15.11 -17.68 5.62
CA THR A 74 15.30 -19.14 5.77
C THR A 74 15.30 -19.91 4.45
N ASN A 75 15.00 -19.24 3.32
CA ASN A 75 14.92 -19.87 2.01
C ASN A 75 15.97 -19.31 1.03
N PRO A 76 17.13 -19.99 0.86
CA PRO A 76 18.25 -19.44 0.10
C PRO A 76 17.99 -19.22 -1.40
N THR A 77 16.90 -19.78 -1.96
CA THR A 77 16.63 -19.72 -3.41
C THR A 77 15.64 -18.62 -3.82
N LYS A 78 15.09 -17.87 -2.87
CA LYS A 78 14.03 -16.87 -3.15
C LYS A 78 14.36 -15.48 -2.66
N GLU A 79 15.47 -15.28 -2.00
CA GLU A 79 15.83 -14.07 -1.29
C GLU A 79 16.77 -13.22 -2.14
N ASP A 80 16.49 -11.90 -2.19
CA ASP A 80 17.28 -10.92 -2.93
C ASP A 80 17.46 -9.64 -2.11
N THR A 81 18.63 -9.04 -2.21
CA THR A 81 18.95 -7.73 -1.60
C THR A 81 18.07 -6.61 -2.11
N GLU A 82 17.59 -6.68 -3.35
CA GLU A 82 16.63 -5.72 -3.91
C GLU A 82 15.37 -5.64 -3.07
N TYR A 83 14.84 -6.79 -2.66
CA TYR A 83 13.63 -6.82 -1.81
C TYR A 83 13.90 -6.33 -0.39
N VAL A 84 15.08 -6.61 0.17
CA VAL A 84 15.50 -6.08 1.48
C VAL A 84 15.50 -4.55 1.46
N ASP A 85 16.10 -3.95 0.45
CA ASP A 85 16.19 -2.49 0.31
C ASP A 85 14.81 -1.86 0.08
N SER A 86 13.98 -2.46 -0.77
CA SER A 86 12.60 -2.01 -1.00
C SER A 86 11.75 -2.06 0.27
N ILE A 87 11.85 -3.12 1.05
CA ILE A 87 11.12 -3.27 2.33
C ILE A 87 11.53 -2.18 3.31
N LYS A 88 12.82 -1.90 3.44
CA LYS A 88 13.34 -0.82 4.29
C LYS A 88 12.84 0.56 3.85
N GLU A 89 12.84 0.80 2.55
CA GLU A 89 12.33 2.05 1.97
C GLU A 89 10.84 2.23 2.27
N ASP A 90 10.05 1.19 2.10
CA ASP A 90 8.61 1.23 2.34
C ASP A 90 8.26 1.50 3.80
N ILE A 91 8.98 0.89 4.75
CA ILE A 91 8.78 1.14 6.19
C ILE A 91 9.12 2.60 6.54
N LYS A 92 10.25 3.11 6.02
CA LYS A 92 10.66 4.51 6.21
C LYS A 92 9.66 5.47 5.58
N TRP A 93 9.18 5.17 4.37
CA TRP A 93 8.17 5.96 3.69
C TRP A 93 6.87 6.03 4.48
N LEU A 94 6.45 4.93 5.13
CA LEU A 94 5.31 4.93 6.06
C LEU A 94 5.58 5.76 7.34
N GLY A 95 6.79 6.28 7.52
CA GLY A 95 7.17 7.12 8.67
C GLY A 95 7.51 6.34 9.92
N PHE A 96 7.90 5.07 9.78
CA PHE A 96 8.33 4.24 10.91
C PHE A 96 9.83 4.01 10.91
N GLN A 97 10.37 3.79 12.11
CA GLN A 97 11.75 3.41 12.36
C GLN A 97 11.79 2.15 13.23
N TRP A 98 12.61 1.18 12.86
CA TRP A 98 12.87 0.00 13.68
C TRP A 98 14.02 0.23 14.67
N ASP A 99 13.98 -0.51 15.79
CA ASP A 99 15.03 -0.46 16.81
C ASP A 99 16.25 -1.26 16.35
N LYS A 100 16.05 -2.52 15.99
CA LYS A 100 17.09 -3.43 15.51
C LYS A 100 16.72 -4.06 14.19
N GLU A 101 17.73 -4.15 13.31
CA GLU A 101 17.63 -4.94 12.08
C GLU A 101 18.25 -6.30 12.33
N LYS A 102 17.51 -7.35 12.05
CA LYS A 102 17.87 -8.74 12.32
C LYS A 102 17.51 -9.61 11.12
N TYR A 103 18.12 -10.77 11.06
CA TYR A 103 17.86 -11.80 10.08
C TYR A 103 17.71 -13.15 10.79
N ALA A 104 16.84 -14.03 10.29
CA ALA A 104 16.74 -15.39 10.81
C ALA A 104 18.08 -16.12 10.69
N SER A 105 18.85 -15.85 9.64
CA SER A 105 20.20 -16.38 9.42
C SER A 105 21.22 -15.98 10.47
N ASP A 106 21.00 -14.88 11.24
CA ASP A 106 21.84 -14.52 12.38
C ASP A 106 21.81 -15.60 13.47
N TYR A 107 20.76 -16.41 13.51
CA TYR A 107 20.48 -17.39 14.56
C TYR A 107 20.63 -18.85 14.09
N PHE A 108 21.11 -19.10 12.88
CA PHE A 108 21.20 -20.47 12.35
C PHE A 108 22.05 -21.42 13.22
N ASP A 109 23.14 -20.94 13.80
CA ASP A 109 23.95 -21.76 14.71
C ASP A 109 23.16 -22.16 15.98
N GLN A 110 22.38 -21.24 16.56
CA GLN A 110 21.56 -21.52 17.74
C GLN A 110 20.37 -22.41 17.39
N LEU A 111 19.72 -22.19 16.26
CA LEU A 111 18.62 -23.03 15.78
C LEU A 111 19.10 -24.45 15.55
N TYR A 112 20.29 -24.63 14.97
CA TYR A 112 20.90 -25.93 14.79
C TYR A 112 21.15 -26.64 16.13
N ALA A 113 21.70 -25.93 17.11
CA ALA A 113 21.93 -26.46 18.46
C ALA A 113 20.62 -26.91 19.12
N TRP A 114 19.54 -26.16 19.00
CA TRP A 114 18.23 -26.55 19.52
C TRP A 114 17.61 -27.72 18.76
N ALA A 115 17.86 -27.87 17.47
CA ALA A 115 17.46 -29.05 16.72
C ALA A 115 18.19 -30.31 17.21
N GLU A 116 19.51 -30.23 17.50
CA GLU A 116 20.23 -31.32 18.13
C GLU A 116 19.70 -31.66 19.54
N GLU A 117 19.35 -30.64 20.33
CA GLU A 117 18.74 -30.82 21.65
C GLU A 117 17.40 -31.56 21.58
N LEU A 118 16.54 -31.23 20.62
CA LEU A 118 15.29 -31.97 20.39
C LEU A 118 15.55 -33.44 20.02
N ILE A 119 16.55 -33.72 19.20
CA ILE A 119 16.96 -35.11 18.88
C ILE A 119 17.44 -35.83 20.15
N GLN A 120 18.29 -35.19 20.97
CA GLN A 120 18.82 -35.77 22.22
C GLN A 120 17.71 -36.09 23.22
N ARG A 121 16.65 -35.30 23.23
CA ARG A 121 15.46 -35.58 24.06
C ARG A 121 14.48 -36.59 23.44
N GLY A 122 14.78 -37.16 22.27
CA GLY A 122 13.90 -38.07 21.56
C GLY A 122 12.64 -37.41 20.95
N LEU A 123 12.68 -36.09 20.75
CA LEU A 123 11.56 -35.25 20.26
C LEU A 123 11.72 -34.84 18.79
N ALA A 124 12.75 -35.32 18.11
CA ALA A 124 12.95 -35.14 16.69
C ALA A 124 13.66 -36.35 16.09
N TYR A 125 13.43 -36.60 14.83
CA TYR A 125 14.03 -37.73 14.08
C TYR A 125 14.29 -37.32 12.63
N VAL A 126 15.31 -37.96 12.03
CA VAL A 126 15.60 -37.86 10.60
C VAL A 126 14.72 -38.85 9.84
N ASP A 127 14.04 -38.33 8.82
CA ASP A 127 13.11 -39.08 7.97
C ASP A 127 13.66 -39.13 6.55
N ASP A 128 13.71 -40.35 6.00
CA ASP A 128 14.19 -40.61 4.64
C ASP A 128 13.04 -40.64 3.61
N GLN A 129 11.81 -40.37 4.04
CA GLN A 129 10.65 -40.29 3.16
C GLN A 129 10.74 -39.07 2.25
N THR A 130 10.27 -39.25 1.02
CA THR A 130 10.09 -38.14 0.08
C THR A 130 8.99 -37.19 0.54
N GLN A 131 8.98 -35.98 -0.01
CA GLN A 131 7.93 -35.00 0.26
C GLN A 131 6.52 -35.55 -0.04
N GLU A 132 6.38 -36.35 -1.09
CA GLU A 132 5.11 -36.97 -1.47
C GLU A 132 4.66 -38.02 -0.44
N GLU A 133 5.57 -38.87 0.03
CA GLU A 133 5.29 -39.87 1.06
C GLU A 133 4.91 -39.21 2.38
N ILE A 134 5.61 -38.17 2.80
CA ILE A 134 5.29 -37.40 4.00
C ILE A 134 3.92 -36.75 3.86
N SER A 135 3.61 -36.16 2.70
CA SER A 135 2.31 -35.52 2.45
C SER A 135 1.16 -36.53 2.52
N LYS A 136 1.32 -37.71 1.92
CA LYS A 136 0.35 -38.82 1.99
C LYS A 136 0.22 -39.35 3.42
N GLY A 137 1.36 -39.52 4.10
CA GLY A 137 1.42 -40.04 5.47
C GLY A 137 0.79 -39.12 6.51
N ARG A 138 0.70 -37.81 6.22
CA ARG A 138 0.09 -36.80 7.13
C ARG A 138 -1.40 -37.04 7.33
N GLY A 139 -2.10 -37.69 6.40
CA GLY A 139 -3.54 -37.90 6.43
C GLY A 139 -4.33 -36.64 6.07
N THR A 140 -5.56 -36.57 6.54
CA THR A 140 -6.48 -35.46 6.32
C THR A 140 -7.07 -34.97 7.66
N VAL A 141 -7.85 -33.88 7.65
CA VAL A 141 -8.52 -33.40 8.87
C VAL A 141 -9.39 -34.49 9.50
N ASP A 142 -10.04 -35.33 8.66
CA ASP A 142 -10.96 -36.40 9.09
C ASP A 142 -10.26 -37.76 9.32
N LYS A 143 -9.00 -37.87 8.94
CA LYS A 143 -8.25 -39.14 9.07
C LYS A 143 -6.89 -38.88 9.72
N PRO A 144 -6.52 -39.64 10.77
CA PRO A 144 -5.21 -39.51 11.39
C PRO A 144 -4.09 -39.84 10.37
N GLY A 145 -2.93 -39.28 10.65
CA GLY A 145 -1.72 -39.63 9.88
C GLY A 145 -1.18 -41.00 10.23
N VAL A 146 -0.24 -41.46 9.40
CA VAL A 146 0.50 -42.70 9.59
C VAL A 146 1.93 -42.36 10.01
N GLU A 147 2.44 -43.03 11.03
CA GLU A 147 3.81 -42.83 11.50
C GLU A 147 4.81 -43.21 10.40
N SER A 148 5.87 -42.44 10.26
CA SER A 148 6.99 -42.78 9.39
C SER A 148 7.69 -44.07 9.89
N PRO A 149 8.15 -44.95 8.98
CA PRO A 149 8.96 -46.11 9.37
C PRO A 149 10.27 -45.70 10.05
N TYR A 150 10.71 -44.45 9.91
CA TYR A 150 11.93 -43.93 10.51
C TYR A 150 11.71 -43.20 11.84
N ARG A 151 10.46 -43.09 12.29
CA ARG A 151 10.07 -42.30 13.50
C ARG A 151 10.74 -42.79 14.78
N ASN A 152 11.08 -44.08 14.86
CA ASN A 152 11.62 -44.75 16.04
C ASN A 152 13.11 -45.07 15.92
N ARG A 153 13.87 -44.41 15.05
CA ARG A 153 15.33 -44.46 15.05
C ARG A 153 15.89 -44.05 16.40
N SER A 154 17.04 -44.61 16.79
CA SER A 154 17.72 -44.25 18.02
C SER A 154 18.19 -42.79 18.00
N VAL A 155 18.38 -42.21 19.17
CA VAL A 155 18.90 -40.83 19.33
C VAL A 155 20.28 -40.72 18.67
N GLU A 156 21.15 -41.71 18.88
CA GLU A 156 22.52 -41.72 18.35
C GLU A 156 22.52 -41.76 16.81
N GLU A 157 21.63 -42.52 16.22
CA GLU A 157 21.51 -42.60 14.76
C GLU A 157 20.97 -41.30 14.20
N ASN A 158 19.92 -40.70 14.80
CA ASN A 158 19.35 -39.43 14.38
C ASN A 158 20.38 -38.29 14.46
N LEU A 159 21.17 -38.22 15.54
CA LEU A 159 22.24 -37.22 15.68
C LEU A 159 23.30 -37.38 14.59
N ARG A 160 23.74 -38.65 14.33
CA ARG A 160 24.71 -38.94 13.28
C ARG A 160 24.17 -38.47 11.91
N LEU A 161 22.95 -38.86 11.57
CA LEU A 161 22.34 -38.55 10.28
C LEU A 161 22.13 -37.03 10.14
N PHE A 162 21.66 -36.33 11.17
CA PHE A 162 21.45 -34.89 11.11
C PHE A 162 22.77 -34.11 10.91
N ARG A 163 23.84 -34.53 11.57
CA ARG A 163 25.18 -33.97 11.34
C ARG A 163 25.70 -34.26 9.93
N GLU A 164 25.45 -35.44 9.42
CA GLU A 164 25.78 -35.81 8.03
C GLU A 164 24.98 -35.02 7.00
N MET A 165 23.70 -34.68 7.30
CA MET A 165 22.91 -33.75 6.48
C MET A 165 23.58 -32.36 6.42
N ARG A 166 24.02 -31.83 7.57
CA ARG A 166 24.75 -30.58 7.64
C ARG A 166 26.07 -30.59 6.88
N ASP A 167 26.78 -31.73 6.94
CA ASP A 167 28.08 -31.94 6.28
C ASP A 167 27.95 -32.17 4.77
N GLY A 168 26.72 -32.09 4.22
CA GLY A 168 26.46 -32.22 2.77
C GLY A 168 26.57 -33.62 2.20
N LYS A 169 26.42 -34.65 3.03
CA LYS A 169 26.55 -36.05 2.57
C LYS A 169 25.32 -36.59 1.82
N TYR A 170 24.22 -35.84 1.82
CA TYR A 170 22.96 -36.24 1.20
C TYR A 170 22.47 -35.20 0.20
N ALA A 171 21.77 -35.65 -0.84
CA ALA A 171 21.18 -34.78 -1.85
C ALA A 171 19.92 -34.06 -1.37
N ASP A 172 19.53 -33.03 -2.11
CA ASP A 172 18.27 -32.31 -1.87
C ASP A 172 17.08 -33.29 -1.89
N GLY A 173 16.24 -33.23 -0.86
CA GLY A 173 15.06 -34.06 -0.73
C GLY A 173 15.30 -35.48 -0.26
N GLU A 174 16.55 -35.90 -0.05
CA GLU A 174 16.88 -37.27 0.39
C GLU A 174 16.53 -37.50 1.86
N LYS A 175 16.71 -36.50 2.71
CA LYS A 175 16.39 -36.53 4.14
C LYS A 175 15.84 -35.19 4.63
N VAL A 176 15.00 -35.29 5.66
CA VAL A 176 14.50 -34.14 6.41
C VAL A 176 14.60 -34.40 7.91
N LEU A 177 14.62 -33.34 8.73
CA LEU A 177 14.42 -33.47 10.17
C LEU A 177 12.96 -33.16 10.49
N ARG A 178 12.30 -34.02 11.28
CA ARG A 178 10.91 -33.85 11.72
C ARG A 178 10.83 -33.83 13.24
N ALA A 179 9.93 -33.01 13.79
CA ALA A 179 9.55 -33.14 15.20
C ALA A 179 8.75 -34.45 15.41
N LYS A 180 8.91 -35.04 16.59
CA LYS A 180 8.17 -36.23 17.02
C LYS A 180 7.10 -35.79 18.01
N ILE A 181 5.88 -35.55 17.53
CA ILE A 181 4.78 -35.04 18.34
C ILE A 181 3.59 -36.02 18.33
N ASP A 182 2.63 -35.87 17.42
CA ASP A 182 1.42 -36.69 17.40
C ASP A 182 0.83 -36.78 15.99
N MET A 183 0.96 -37.92 15.35
CA MET A 183 0.42 -38.17 14.00
C MET A 183 -1.11 -38.29 13.97
N ALA A 184 -1.78 -38.42 15.11
CA ALA A 184 -3.23 -38.48 15.23
C ALA A 184 -3.85 -37.12 15.61
N SER A 185 -3.04 -36.09 15.83
CA SER A 185 -3.53 -34.78 16.23
C SER A 185 -4.59 -34.22 15.26
N PRO A 186 -5.70 -33.65 15.76
CA PRO A 186 -6.65 -32.93 14.92
C PRO A 186 -6.04 -31.66 14.28
N ASN A 187 -5.02 -31.08 14.91
CA ASN A 187 -4.23 -30.01 14.32
C ASN A 187 -3.14 -30.59 13.42
N MET A 188 -3.26 -30.38 12.12
CA MET A 188 -2.31 -30.87 11.13
C MET A 188 -0.87 -30.39 11.34
N MET A 189 -0.68 -29.23 12.04
CA MET A 189 0.65 -28.69 12.35
C MET A 189 1.40 -29.53 13.38
N PHE A 190 0.70 -30.34 14.19
CA PHE A 190 1.30 -31.27 15.17
C PHE A 190 1.67 -32.65 14.61
N ARG A 191 1.28 -32.95 13.37
CA ARG A 191 1.56 -34.27 12.76
C ARG A 191 3.00 -34.33 12.25
N ASP A 192 3.93 -34.46 13.18
CA ASP A 192 5.36 -34.52 12.98
C ASP A 192 5.87 -33.53 11.92
N PRO A 193 5.82 -32.23 12.22
CA PRO A 193 6.18 -31.19 11.26
C PRO A 193 7.66 -31.22 10.88
N LEU A 194 7.99 -30.72 9.68
CA LEU A 194 9.37 -30.56 9.24
C LEU A 194 10.06 -29.44 10.02
N LEU A 195 11.30 -29.72 10.47
CA LEU A 195 12.17 -28.75 11.15
C LEU A 195 13.28 -28.24 10.22
N TYR A 196 13.92 -29.15 9.48
CA TYR A 196 15.00 -28.87 8.53
C TYR A 196 14.82 -29.61 7.22
N ARG A 197 15.28 -28.98 6.16
CA ARG A 197 15.39 -29.55 4.81
C ARG A 197 16.82 -29.41 4.30
N ILE A 198 17.23 -30.30 3.41
CA ILE A 198 18.48 -30.18 2.65
C ILE A 198 18.24 -29.31 1.43
N LYS A 199 19.10 -28.31 1.24
CA LYS A 199 19.07 -27.43 0.08
C LYS A 199 20.50 -26.97 -0.27
N HIS A 200 21.07 -27.52 -1.32
CA HIS A 200 22.38 -27.09 -1.83
C HIS A 200 22.22 -25.80 -2.67
N ALA A 201 22.22 -24.68 -2.00
CA ALA A 201 22.13 -23.36 -2.61
C ALA A 201 22.90 -22.36 -1.76
N SER A 202 23.58 -21.39 -2.41
CA SER A 202 24.25 -20.31 -1.72
C SER A 202 23.22 -19.35 -1.10
N HIS A 203 23.39 -19.02 0.16
CA HIS A 203 22.53 -18.10 0.89
C HIS A 203 23.06 -16.68 0.80
N HIS A 204 22.20 -15.68 0.62
CA HIS A 204 22.57 -14.28 0.39
C HIS A 204 23.48 -13.68 1.48
N ARG A 205 23.44 -14.20 2.73
CA ARG A 205 24.26 -13.71 3.85
C ARG A 205 25.29 -14.73 4.34
N THR A 206 24.92 -16.00 4.42
CA THR A 206 25.80 -17.04 4.97
C THR A 206 26.60 -17.79 3.91
N GLY A 207 26.38 -17.48 2.61
CA GLY A 207 27.05 -18.13 1.50
C GLY A 207 26.83 -19.64 1.51
N ASP A 208 27.91 -20.41 1.38
CA ASP A 208 27.88 -21.87 1.33
C ASP A 208 28.14 -22.54 2.69
N LYS A 209 28.02 -21.79 3.80
CA LYS A 209 28.22 -22.34 5.17
C LYS A 209 27.23 -23.44 5.50
N TRP A 210 26.01 -23.37 4.98
CA TRP A 210 24.91 -24.27 5.25
C TRP A 210 24.41 -24.93 3.96
N CYS A 211 24.04 -26.20 4.06
CA CYS A 211 23.30 -26.95 3.05
C CYS A 211 22.00 -27.55 3.62
N ILE A 212 21.70 -27.27 4.88
CA ILE A 212 20.42 -27.54 5.53
C ILE A 212 19.86 -26.22 6.05
N TYR A 213 18.55 -26.04 5.93
CA TYR A 213 17.88 -24.80 6.31
C TYR A 213 16.64 -25.11 7.15
N PRO A 214 16.43 -24.34 8.24
CA PRO A 214 15.26 -24.54 9.08
C PRO A 214 13.98 -24.14 8.35
N MET A 215 12.88 -24.79 8.72
CA MET A 215 11.56 -24.43 8.24
C MET A 215 10.99 -23.28 9.05
N TYR A 216 10.04 -22.55 8.45
CA TYR A 216 9.40 -21.38 9.06
C TYR A 216 8.89 -21.66 10.48
N ASP A 217 8.10 -22.72 10.67
CA ASP A 217 7.49 -23.02 11.97
C ASP A 217 8.52 -23.33 13.06
N PHE A 218 9.68 -23.86 12.68
CA PHE A 218 10.78 -24.09 13.63
C PHE A 218 11.55 -22.81 13.94
N THR A 219 11.62 -21.87 13.00
CA THR A 219 12.44 -20.66 13.12
C THR A 219 11.72 -19.55 13.88
N HIS A 220 10.45 -19.37 13.58
CA HIS A 220 9.68 -18.16 13.94
C HIS A 220 9.62 -17.91 15.45
N GLY A 221 9.14 -18.88 16.23
CA GLY A 221 9.03 -18.75 17.69
C GLY A 221 10.38 -18.64 18.38
N GLN A 222 11.38 -19.38 17.89
CA GLN A 222 12.73 -19.36 18.46
C GLN A 222 13.43 -18.02 18.22
N CYS A 223 13.28 -17.44 17.01
CA CYS A 223 13.80 -16.09 16.75
C CYS A 223 13.13 -15.04 17.62
N ASP A 224 11.81 -15.12 17.80
CA ASP A 224 11.08 -14.24 18.71
C ASP A 224 11.61 -14.38 20.15
N SER A 225 11.85 -15.61 20.59
CA SER A 225 12.39 -15.89 21.92
C SER A 225 13.81 -15.32 22.11
N ILE A 226 14.72 -15.50 21.13
CA ILE A 226 16.08 -14.94 21.18
C ILE A 226 16.05 -13.41 21.29
N GLU A 227 15.14 -12.77 20.57
CA GLU A 227 14.98 -11.31 20.55
C GLU A 227 14.18 -10.79 21.75
N HIS A 228 13.62 -11.64 22.58
CA HIS A 228 12.72 -11.29 23.68
C HIS A 228 11.48 -10.51 23.23
N ILE A 229 10.92 -10.89 22.07
CA ILE A 229 9.68 -10.30 21.57
C ILE A 229 8.56 -10.60 22.56
N THR A 230 7.94 -9.54 23.07
CA THR A 230 6.87 -9.67 24.07
C THR A 230 5.54 -10.03 23.44
N HIS A 231 5.22 -9.40 22.32
CA HIS A 231 3.98 -9.58 21.57
C HIS A 231 4.31 -9.85 20.10
N SER A 232 4.22 -11.12 19.74
CA SER A 232 4.44 -11.62 18.38
C SER A 232 3.14 -11.52 17.59
N ILE A 233 2.96 -10.45 16.82
CA ILE A 233 1.69 -10.11 16.17
C ILE A 233 1.76 -10.49 14.70
N CYS A 234 0.81 -11.32 14.22
CA CYS A 234 0.73 -11.81 12.85
C CYS A 234 -0.74 -11.93 12.36
N THR A 235 -0.93 -12.41 11.13
CA THR A 235 -2.27 -12.57 10.55
C THR A 235 -2.94 -13.88 10.97
N LEU A 236 -4.28 -13.94 10.88
CA LEU A 236 -5.10 -15.10 11.29
C LEU A 236 -4.73 -16.41 10.59
N GLU A 237 -4.08 -16.38 9.45
CA GLU A 237 -3.62 -17.59 8.77
C GLU A 237 -2.62 -18.41 9.61
N PHE A 238 -1.99 -17.79 10.60
CA PHE A 238 -1.06 -18.44 11.52
C PHE A 238 -1.71 -18.92 12.83
N ASP A 239 -3.02 -18.79 13.00
CA ASP A 239 -3.72 -19.24 14.21
C ASP A 239 -3.53 -20.75 14.45
N VAL A 240 -3.61 -21.55 13.40
CA VAL A 240 -3.37 -23.00 13.46
C VAL A 240 -1.91 -23.36 13.77
N HIS A 241 -0.97 -22.45 13.53
CA HIS A 241 0.47 -22.62 13.82
C HIS A 241 0.82 -22.26 15.26
N ARG A 242 0.04 -21.41 15.95
CA ARG A 242 0.34 -20.94 17.31
C ARG A 242 0.56 -22.08 18.32
N PRO A 243 -0.22 -23.18 18.36
CA PRO A 243 0.05 -24.27 19.28
C PRO A 243 1.42 -24.90 19.06
N LEU A 244 1.91 -24.98 17.83
CA LEU A 244 3.26 -25.48 17.51
C LEU A 244 4.34 -24.49 17.93
N TYR A 245 4.10 -23.18 17.73
CA TYR A 245 4.95 -22.10 18.23
C TYR A 245 5.14 -22.21 19.76
N ASP A 246 4.05 -22.33 20.51
CA ASP A 246 4.07 -22.48 21.97
C ASP A 246 4.76 -23.78 22.39
N TRP A 247 4.56 -24.88 21.66
CA TRP A 247 5.19 -26.18 21.93
C TRP A 247 6.73 -26.09 21.86
N PHE A 248 7.30 -25.43 20.86
CA PHE A 248 8.75 -25.27 20.75
C PHE A 248 9.30 -24.44 21.93
N ILE A 249 8.67 -23.30 22.24
CA ILE A 249 9.11 -22.42 23.30
C ILE A 249 9.09 -23.14 24.65
N GLN A 250 8.00 -23.83 24.97
CA GLN A 250 7.85 -24.59 26.22
C GLN A 250 8.81 -25.76 26.30
N THR A 251 8.93 -26.54 25.20
CA THR A 251 9.79 -27.71 25.15
C THR A 251 11.27 -27.34 25.32
N LEU A 252 11.72 -26.27 24.69
CA LEU A 252 13.11 -25.82 24.80
C LEU A 252 13.36 -25.00 26.09
N GLY A 253 12.30 -24.57 26.81
CA GLY A 253 12.42 -23.77 28.02
C GLY A 253 13.05 -22.39 27.78
N ILE A 254 12.74 -21.78 26.63
CA ILE A 254 13.30 -20.50 26.19
C ILE A 254 12.35 -19.35 26.55
N TYR A 255 12.74 -18.08 26.23
CA TYR A 255 11.95 -16.90 26.57
C TYR A 255 10.50 -17.04 26.06
N PRO A 256 9.47 -16.79 26.91
CA PRO A 256 8.08 -17.11 26.62
C PRO A 256 7.40 -16.04 25.75
N SER A 257 7.93 -15.79 24.57
CA SER A 257 7.21 -15.01 23.56
C SER A 257 5.86 -15.65 23.26
N HIS A 258 4.86 -14.85 22.94
CA HIS A 258 3.54 -15.35 22.61
C HIS A 258 3.00 -14.72 21.33
N GLN A 259 2.35 -15.55 20.49
CA GLN A 259 1.79 -15.14 19.21
C GLN A 259 0.34 -14.69 19.36
N TYR A 260 0.00 -13.56 18.74
CA TYR A 260 -1.35 -12.99 18.65
C TYR A 260 -1.70 -12.74 17.20
N GLU A 261 -2.92 -13.09 16.79
CA GLU A 261 -3.34 -13.01 15.41
C GLU A 261 -4.45 -11.96 15.22
N PHE A 262 -4.40 -11.29 14.07
CA PHE A 262 -5.43 -10.35 13.62
C PHE A 262 -5.86 -10.66 12.18
N ALA A 263 -7.06 -10.23 11.81
CA ALA A 263 -7.61 -10.43 10.47
C ALA A 263 -6.78 -9.70 9.40
N ARG A 264 -6.40 -10.42 8.35
CA ARG A 264 -5.68 -9.84 7.22
C ARG A 264 -6.53 -8.79 6.50
N LEU A 265 -5.88 -7.94 5.70
CA LEU A 265 -6.57 -6.99 4.85
C LEU A 265 -7.03 -7.67 3.56
N ASN A 266 -8.33 -7.66 3.30
CA ASN A 266 -8.92 -7.95 2.01
C ASN A 266 -9.60 -6.69 1.50
N LEU A 267 -9.38 -6.34 0.23
CA LEU A 267 -9.93 -5.15 -0.43
C LEU A 267 -10.75 -5.54 -1.64
N THR A 268 -11.85 -4.83 -1.86
CA THR A 268 -12.62 -4.96 -3.10
C THR A 268 -11.74 -4.60 -4.31
N TYR A 269 -11.98 -5.26 -5.46
CA TYR A 269 -11.29 -5.02 -6.73
C TYR A 269 -9.77 -5.18 -6.67
N THR A 270 -9.25 -5.88 -5.65
CA THR A 270 -7.81 -5.95 -5.38
C THR A 270 -7.37 -7.39 -5.17
N LEU A 271 -6.21 -7.73 -5.75
CA LEU A 271 -5.56 -9.02 -5.62
C LEU A 271 -4.23 -8.83 -4.90
N MET A 272 -4.01 -9.56 -3.78
CA MET A 272 -2.78 -9.47 -2.98
C MET A 272 -1.92 -10.74 -2.99
N SER A 273 -2.22 -11.69 -3.89
CA SER A 273 -1.41 -12.90 -4.07
C SER A 273 -0.11 -12.60 -4.79
N LYS A 274 1.04 -12.73 -4.12
CA LYS A 274 2.38 -12.50 -4.71
C LYS A 274 2.57 -13.25 -6.04
N ARG A 275 2.19 -14.52 -6.10
CA ARG A 275 2.33 -15.34 -7.32
C ARG A 275 1.55 -14.76 -8.50
N LYS A 276 0.31 -14.34 -8.27
CA LYS A 276 -0.54 -13.78 -9.32
C LYS A 276 -0.08 -12.37 -9.71
N LEU A 277 0.39 -11.56 -8.75
CA LEU A 277 0.97 -10.25 -9.04
C LEU A 277 2.25 -10.37 -9.87
N LEU A 278 3.13 -11.33 -9.53
CA LEU A 278 4.31 -11.62 -10.34
C LEU A 278 3.95 -12.03 -11.77
N GLU A 279 2.92 -12.82 -11.95
CA GLU A 279 2.42 -13.21 -13.27
C GLU A 279 1.97 -12.00 -14.10
N LEU A 280 1.29 -11.02 -13.49
CA LEU A 280 0.90 -9.78 -14.17
C LEU A 280 2.12 -9.00 -14.69
N VAL A 281 3.17 -8.90 -13.87
CA VAL A 281 4.43 -8.23 -14.25
C VAL A 281 5.13 -9.01 -15.36
N GLN A 282 5.29 -10.32 -15.21
CA GLN A 282 5.98 -11.17 -16.20
C GLN A 282 5.29 -11.21 -17.56
N LYS A 283 3.96 -11.11 -17.58
CA LYS A 283 3.16 -11.08 -18.82
C LYS A 283 3.01 -9.68 -19.42
N GLY A 284 3.59 -8.64 -18.79
CA GLY A 284 3.49 -7.26 -19.26
C GLY A 284 2.07 -6.68 -19.21
N LEU A 285 1.20 -7.23 -18.35
CA LEU A 285 -0.18 -6.72 -18.13
C LEU A 285 -0.20 -5.46 -17.26
N VAL A 286 0.88 -5.23 -16.54
CA VAL A 286 1.23 -4.00 -15.82
C VAL A 286 2.67 -3.63 -16.16
N SER A 287 3.06 -2.36 -15.95
CA SER A 287 4.39 -1.85 -16.31
C SER A 287 5.53 -2.36 -15.42
N GLY A 288 5.21 -2.83 -14.22
CA GLY A 288 6.17 -3.32 -13.25
C GLY A 288 5.54 -3.45 -11.87
N TRP A 289 6.37 -3.72 -10.86
CA TRP A 289 5.92 -3.80 -9.48
C TRP A 289 5.46 -2.46 -8.91
N ASP A 290 5.96 -1.36 -9.45
CA ASP A 290 5.60 0.01 -9.09
C ASP A 290 4.51 0.60 -9.99
N ASP A 291 3.84 -0.21 -10.81
CA ASP A 291 2.68 0.24 -11.60
C ASP A 291 1.61 0.83 -10.65
N PRO A 292 1.14 2.07 -10.89
CA PRO A 292 0.14 2.72 -10.02
C PRO A 292 -1.19 1.98 -9.85
N ARG A 293 -1.46 0.94 -10.64
CA ARG A 293 -2.62 0.04 -10.49
C ARG A 293 -2.38 -1.13 -9.56
N MET A 294 -1.11 -1.39 -9.22
CA MET A 294 -0.72 -2.49 -8.35
C MET A 294 -0.99 -2.14 -6.87
N PRO A 295 -1.38 -3.11 -6.04
CA PRO A 295 -1.58 -2.90 -4.61
C PRO A 295 -0.27 -2.90 -3.81
N THR A 296 0.87 -2.88 -4.46
CA THR A 296 2.19 -2.77 -3.85
C THR A 296 2.39 -1.38 -3.24
N LEU A 297 3.19 -1.28 -2.17
CA LEU A 297 3.47 0.02 -1.55
C LEU A 297 4.21 0.96 -2.50
N CYS A 298 5.15 0.45 -3.29
CA CYS A 298 5.81 1.24 -4.33
C CYS A 298 4.82 1.69 -5.43
N GLY A 299 3.84 0.86 -5.79
CA GLY A 299 2.81 1.20 -6.77
C GLY A 299 1.86 2.31 -6.28
N VAL A 300 1.32 2.18 -5.08
CA VAL A 300 0.42 3.21 -4.53
C VAL A 300 1.18 4.51 -4.21
N ARG A 301 2.45 4.43 -3.82
CA ARG A 301 3.33 5.59 -3.67
C ARG A 301 3.53 6.32 -5.00
N ARG A 302 3.82 5.61 -6.07
CA ARG A 302 3.94 6.17 -7.43
C ARG A 302 2.61 6.77 -7.93
N ARG A 303 1.49 6.21 -7.50
CA ARG A 303 0.16 6.79 -7.76
C ARG A 303 -0.08 8.09 -7.01
N GLY A 304 0.67 8.37 -5.94
CA GLY A 304 0.57 9.58 -5.14
C GLY A 304 -0.22 9.41 -3.83
N TYR A 305 -0.46 8.17 -3.38
CA TYR A 305 -0.99 7.93 -2.04
C TYR A 305 0.05 8.34 -1.01
N THR A 306 -0.42 8.83 0.13
CA THR A 306 0.43 9.34 1.21
C THR A 306 0.49 8.37 2.38
N PRO A 307 1.59 8.36 3.15
CA PRO A 307 1.69 7.59 4.38
C PRO A 307 0.56 7.90 5.37
N GLU A 308 0.18 9.18 5.47
CA GLU A 308 -0.88 9.65 6.36
C GLU A 308 -2.23 9.06 5.97
N ALA A 309 -2.54 9.02 4.68
CA ALA A 309 -3.78 8.40 4.19
C ALA A 309 -3.83 6.90 4.48
N LEU A 310 -2.71 6.17 4.31
CA LEU A 310 -2.62 4.75 4.63
C LEU A 310 -2.77 4.48 6.14
N LYS A 311 -2.15 5.29 6.99
CA LYS A 311 -2.31 5.21 8.44
C LYS A 311 -3.75 5.48 8.86
N MET A 312 -4.37 6.53 8.32
CA MET A 312 -5.79 6.85 8.55
C MET A 312 -6.69 5.70 8.14
N PHE A 313 -6.42 5.08 6.99
CA PHE A 313 -7.15 3.90 6.53
C PHE A 313 -7.00 2.72 7.49
N CYS A 314 -5.77 2.38 7.90
CA CYS A 314 -5.51 1.31 8.86
C CYS A 314 -6.21 1.55 10.20
N GLU A 315 -6.24 2.80 10.66
CA GLU A 315 -6.95 3.19 11.89
C GLU A 315 -8.47 3.02 11.77
N LYS A 316 -9.04 3.41 10.62
CA LYS A 316 -10.50 3.30 10.37
C LYS A 316 -10.98 1.86 10.25
N ILE A 317 -10.24 1.00 9.58
CA ILE A 317 -10.61 -0.42 9.47
C ILE A 317 -10.40 -1.17 10.79
N GLY A 318 -9.56 -0.64 11.68
CA GLY A 318 -9.29 -1.19 12.99
C GLY A 318 -8.61 -2.55 13.00
N VAL A 319 -8.59 -3.17 14.19
CA VAL A 319 -7.99 -4.48 14.43
C VAL A 319 -9.07 -5.44 14.91
N SER A 320 -9.28 -6.50 14.15
CA SER A 320 -10.32 -7.51 14.38
C SER A 320 -9.76 -8.93 14.22
N LYS A 321 -10.41 -9.92 14.83
CA LYS A 321 -10.19 -11.35 14.60
C LYS A 321 -11.13 -11.95 13.54
N ARG A 322 -11.87 -11.12 12.81
CA ARG A 322 -12.78 -11.58 11.75
C ARG A 322 -12.34 -11.01 10.42
N ASP A 323 -12.11 -11.89 9.46
CA ASP A 323 -11.85 -11.49 8.09
C ASP A 323 -13.04 -10.73 7.51
N GLN A 324 -12.77 -9.60 6.89
CA GLN A 324 -13.75 -8.74 6.25
C GLN A 324 -13.20 -8.26 4.92
N LEU A 325 -14.07 -8.15 3.93
CA LEU A 325 -13.77 -7.51 2.66
C LEU A 325 -14.03 -6.00 2.81
N MET A 326 -12.95 -5.23 2.85
CA MET A 326 -13.02 -3.77 2.98
C MET A 326 -13.24 -3.12 1.62
N ASP A 327 -14.04 -2.07 1.58
CA ASP A 327 -14.25 -1.32 0.34
C ASP A 327 -13.00 -0.48 -0.01
N LEU A 328 -12.51 -0.64 -1.24
CA LEU A 328 -11.42 0.19 -1.78
C LEU A 328 -11.74 1.69 -1.74
N GLN A 329 -13.03 2.05 -1.85
CA GLN A 329 -13.48 3.44 -1.76
C GLN A 329 -13.18 4.08 -0.41
N LEU A 330 -13.13 3.30 0.69
CA LEU A 330 -12.70 3.82 1.99
C LEU A 330 -11.24 4.27 1.97
N LEU A 331 -10.36 3.50 1.32
CA LEU A 331 -8.96 3.91 1.14
C LEU A 331 -8.85 5.17 0.30
N GLU A 332 -9.57 5.23 -0.82
CA GLU A 332 -9.60 6.42 -1.68
C GLU A 332 -10.18 7.64 -0.96
N TRP A 333 -11.17 7.43 -0.09
CA TRP A 333 -11.71 8.48 0.77
C TRP A 333 -10.63 9.01 1.73
N CYS A 334 -9.85 8.13 2.38
CA CYS A 334 -8.73 8.55 3.24
C CYS A 334 -7.69 9.37 2.47
N VAL A 335 -7.37 8.96 1.25
CA VAL A 335 -6.46 9.71 0.36
C VAL A 335 -7.02 11.10 0.08
N ARG A 336 -8.30 11.22 -0.25
CA ARG A 336 -8.94 12.53 -0.48
C ARG A 336 -8.96 13.41 0.76
N GLN A 337 -9.23 12.83 1.95
CA GLN A 337 -9.23 13.62 3.20
C GLN A 337 -7.85 14.23 3.47
N ASP A 338 -6.81 13.44 3.34
CA ASP A 338 -5.44 13.90 3.54
C ASP A 338 -5.03 14.96 2.50
N LEU A 339 -5.24 14.67 1.22
CA LEU A 339 -4.87 15.56 0.13
C LEU A 339 -5.68 16.87 0.13
N ASN A 340 -6.97 16.82 0.47
CA ASN A 340 -7.79 18.03 0.52
C ASN A 340 -7.26 19.06 1.55
N ALA A 341 -6.68 18.59 2.64
CA ALA A 341 -6.09 19.43 3.66
C ALA A 341 -4.73 20.02 3.25
N ARG A 342 -3.90 19.26 2.52
CA ARG A 342 -2.47 19.56 2.34
C ARG A 342 -2.05 19.92 0.92
N SER A 343 -2.83 19.55 -0.09
CA SER A 343 -2.44 19.72 -1.50
C SER A 343 -2.43 21.16 -1.94
N ASN A 344 -1.38 21.54 -2.64
CA ASN A 344 -1.39 22.72 -3.49
C ASN A 344 -2.39 22.56 -4.63
N ARG A 345 -2.96 23.65 -5.12
CA ARG A 345 -3.97 23.65 -6.19
C ARG A 345 -3.47 24.42 -7.38
N TYR A 346 -3.68 23.86 -8.57
CA TYR A 346 -3.28 24.45 -9.84
C TYR A 346 -4.39 24.30 -10.88
N MET A 347 -4.43 25.22 -11.82
CA MET A 347 -5.34 25.12 -12.97
C MET A 347 -4.68 24.33 -14.09
N VAL A 348 -5.36 23.28 -14.54
CA VAL A 348 -4.99 22.46 -15.70
C VAL A 348 -6.25 22.28 -16.54
N VAL A 349 -6.14 22.51 -17.83
CA VAL A 349 -7.25 22.39 -18.77
C VAL A 349 -7.05 21.15 -19.64
N GLU A 350 -7.95 20.21 -19.50
CA GLU A 350 -8.08 19.05 -20.39
C GLU A 350 -9.08 19.36 -21.51
N ASP A 351 -8.93 18.72 -22.67
CA ASP A 351 -9.82 18.92 -23.84
C ASP A 351 -10.14 20.41 -24.05
N PRO A 352 -9.14 21.24 -24.46
CA PRO A 352 -9.26 22.68 -24.45
C PRO A 352 -10.18 23.21 -25.54
N VAL A 353 -10.91 24.29 -25.21
CA VAL A 353 -11.51 25.22 -26.15
C VAL A 353 -10.84 26.56 -26.00
N LYS A 354 -10.44 27.18 -27.11
CA LYS A 354 -9.82 28.50 -27.11
C LYS A 354 -10.85 29.58 -26.80
N VAL A 355 -10.50 30.50 -25.92
CA VAL A 355 -11.25 31.75 -25.65
C VAL A 355 -10.39 32.93 -26.07
N THR A 356 -10.94 33.82 -26.90
CA THR A 356 -10.31 35.10 -27.28
C THR A 356 -11.09 36.26 -26.69
N LEU A 357 -10.43 37.08 -25.88
CA LEU A 357 -11.00 38.28 -25.29
C LEU A 357 -10.84 39.47 -26.27
N THR A 358 -11.93 39.82 -26.94
CA THR A 358 -11.90 40.80 -28.03
C THR A 358 -11.63 42.22 -27.58
N ASN A 359 -11.83 42.53 -26.30
CA ASN A 359 -11.56 43.81 -25.67
C ASN A 359 -10.30 43.83 -24.79
N TRP A 360 -9.43 42.81 -24.90
CA TRP A 360 -8.12 42.77 -24.25
C TRP A 360 -7.07 43.50 -25.08
N GLU A 361 -6.20 44.26 -24.42
CA GLU A 361 -5.09 44.95 -25.08
C GLU A 361 -4.08 43.96 -25.65
N ALA A 362 -3.75 44.10 -26.94
CA ALA A 362 -2.83 43.20 -27.61
C ALA A 362 -1.44 43.17 -26.95
N GLY A 363 -0.93 41.96 -26.69
CA GLY A 363 0.38 41.77 -26.07
C GLY A 363 0.44 41.98 -24.57
N LYS A 364 -0.63 42.46 -23.93
CA LYS A 364 -0.68 42.66 -22.50
C LYS A 364 -0.70 41.31 -21.76
N VAL A 365 0.15 41.18 -20.74
CA VAL A 365 0.14 40.05 -19.76
C VAL A 365 -0.08 40.66 -18.38
N GLU A 366 -1.07 40.16 -17.67
CA GLU A 366 -1.33 40.51 -16.30
C GLU A 366 -1.07 39.30 -15.39
N TRP A 367 -0.34 39.49 -14.30
CA TRP A 367 0.00 38.44 -13.35
C TRP A 367 -0.87 38.54 -12.10
N PHE A 368 -1.53 37.44 -11.75
CA PHE A 368 -2.36 37.33 -10.57
C PHE A 368 -1.69 36.51 -9.49
N ASP A 369 -1.81 36.98 -8.24
CA ASP A 369 -1.44 36.17 -7.06
C ASP A 369 -2.63 35.28 -6.69
N CYS A 370 -2.48 33.98 -6.93
CA CYS A 370 -3.51 33.00 -6.64
C CYS A 370 -3.10 32.13 -5.45
N PRO A 371 -4.02 31.82 -4.49
CA PRO A 371 -3.65 31.01 -3.35
C PRO A 371 -3.25 29.61 -3.78
N LEU A 372 -2.17 29.07 -3.20
CA LEU A 372 -1.80 27.66 -3.39
C LEU A 372 -2.82 26.74 -2.73
N ASN A 373 -3.27 27.06 -1.51
CA ASN A 373 -4.35 26.36 -0.83
C ASN A 373 -5.41 27.38 -0.38
N PRO A 374 -6.61 27.39 -1.01
CA PRO A 374 -7.68 28.33 -0.63
C PRO A 374 -8.20 28.15 0.81
N ALA A 375 -7.92 27.04 1.48
CA ALA A 375 -8.27 26.84 2.90
C ALA A 375 -7.33 27.61 3.85
N GLU A 376 -6.21 28.13 3.33
CA GLU A 376 -5.22 28.93 4.07
C GLU A 376 -5.21 30.37 3.53
N PRO A 377 -6.10 31.26 3.99
CA PRO A 377 -6.25 32.60 3.42
C PRO A 377 -4.98 33.47 3.47
N GLU A 378 -4.13 33.24 4.47
CA GLU A 378 -2.82 33.91 4.62
C GLU A 378 -1.66 33.04 4.14
N GLY A 379 -1.98 31.94 3.44
CA GLY A 379 -1.01 30.97 2.93
C GLY A 379 -0.21 31.48 1.73
N ALA A 380 0.68 30.63 1.25
CA ALA A 380 1.50 30.93 0.07
C ALA A 380 0.65 31.10 -1.19
N THR A 381 1.12 31.97 -2.09
CA THR A 381 0.51 32.23 -3.40
C THR A 381 1.41 31.81 -4.54
N ARG A 382 0.82 31.65 -5.72
CA ARG A 382 1.50 31.44 -6.98
C ARG A 382 1.13 32.51 -7.99
N LYS A 383 2.03 32.81 -8.90
CA LYS A 383 1.81 33.77 -9.99
C LYS A 383 1.17 33.07 -11.19
N VAL A 384 0.03 33.56 -11.64
CA VAL A 384 -0.69 33.02 -12.79
C VAL A 384 -0.81 34.10 -13.87
N PRO A 385 -0.31 33.86 -15.11
CA PRO A 385 -0.38 34.83 -16.20
C PRO A 385 -1.76 34.82 -16.86
N PHE A 386 -2.33 36.02 -17.06
CA PHE A 386 -3.59 36.25 -17.77
C PHE A 386 -3.31 37.02 -19.06
N THR A 387 -3.86 36.55 -20.18
CA THR A 387 -3.67 37.11 -21.52
C THR A 387 -5.00 37.23 -22.26
N GLY A 388 -4.98 37.83 -23.44
CA GLY A 388 -6.18 37.92 -24.30
C GLY A 388 -6.63 36.60 -24.91
N GLU A 389 -5.78 35.57 -24.91
CA GLU A 389 -6.11 34.23 -25.38
C GLU A 389 -5.92 33.21 -24.27
N LEU A 390 -6.93 32.40 -24.03
CA LEU A 390 -7.01 31.44 -22.93
C LEU A 390 -7.50 30.09 -23.44
N TYR A 391 -7.22 29.03 -22.69
CA TYR A 391 -7.92 27.75 -22.80
C TYR A 391 -8.87 27.58 -21.62
N ILE A 392 -10.05 27.02 -21.89
CA ILE A 392 -10.99 26.47 -20.92
C ILE A 392 -11.32 25.03 -21.27
N SER A 393 -11.78 24.22 -20.34
CA SER A 393 -12.24 22.86 -20.63
C SER A 393 -13.49 22.89 -21.48
N ARG A 394 -13.57 22.03 -22.49
CA ARG A 394 -14.75 21.87 -23.35
C ARG A 394 -16.01 21.59 -22.54
N ALA A 395 -15.89 20.81 -21.47
CA ALA A 395 -16.99 20.52 -20.54
C ALA A 395 -17.54 21.78 -19.82
N ASP A 396 -16.80 22.88 -19.83
CA ASP A 396 -17.24 24.17 -19.24
C ASP A 396 -18.00 25.07 -20.24
N PHE A 397 -18.21 24.60 -21.48
CA PHE A 397 -19.02 25.29 -22.47
C PHE A 397 -20.11 24.39 -23.06
N MET A 398 -21.31 24.92 -23.26
CA MET A 398 -22.43 24.21 -23.91
C MET A 398 -23.33 25.21 -24.62
N GLU A 399 -23.64 24.96 -25.91
CA GLU A 399 -24.51 25.83 -26.70
C GLU A 399 -25.96 25.70 -26.23
N ASP A 400 -26.51 24.49 -26.25
CA ASP A 400 -27.89 24.21 -25.83
C ASP A 400 -27.93 23.81 -24.37
N ALA A 401 -27.56 24.73 -23.48
CA ALA A 401 -27.38 24.47 -22.09
C ALA A 401 -28.71 24.37 -21.30
N PRO A 402 -28.93 23.35 -20.47
CA PRO A 402 -30.08 23.27 -19.59
C PRO A 402 -30.06 24.37 -18.52
N LYS A 403 -31.23 24.69 -17.94
CA LYS A 403 -31.38 25.77 -16.95
C LYS A 403 -30.42 25.69 -15.74
N LYS A 404 -29.98 24.49 -15.37
CA LYS A 404 -29.05 24.25 -14.23
C LYS A 404 -27.58 24.17 -14.62
N PHE A 405 -27.24 24.49 -15.90
CA PHE A 405 -25.86 24.55 -16.34
C PHE A 405 -25.25 25.92 -15.97
N PHE A 406 -24.52 25.95 -14.88
CA PHE A 406 -23.88 27.18 -14.36
C PHE A 406 -22.44 27.32 -14.85
N ARG A 407 -22.23 27.18 -16.15
CA ARG A 407 -20.95 27.35 -16.85
C ARG A 407 -21.18 28.24 -18.08
N LEU A 408 -20.18 28.37 -18.94
CA LEU A 408 -20.25 29.27 -20.08
C LEU A 408 -21.19 28.73 -21.16
N LYS A 409 -21.99 29.64 -21.73
CA LYS A 409 -22.91 29.39 -22.85
C LYS A 409 -23.01 30.65 -23.70
N PRO A 410 -23.57 30.58 -24.94
CA PRO A 410 -23.80 31.76 -25.76
C PRO A 410 -24.57 32.85 -24.96
N ASP A 411 -24.13 34.09 -25.07
CA ASP A 411 -24.61 35.27 -24.30
C ASP A 411 -24.55 35.16 -22.77
N GLY A 412 -23.95 34.07 -22.26
CA GLY A 412 -23.79 33.80 -20.82
C GLY A 412 -22.51 34.37 -20.25
N GLU A 413 -22.53 34.55 -18.93
CA GLU A 413 -21.39 35.05 -18.15
C GLU A 413 -20.90 34.00 -17.16
N VAL A 414 -19.57 33.92 -16.99
CA VAL A 414 -18.92 33.16 -15.93
C VAL A 414 -17.74 33.95 -15.36
N ARG A 415 -17.36 33.62 -14.14
CA ARG A 415 -16.08 34.07 -13.59
C ARG A 415 -14.98 33.11 -13.99
N LEU A 416 -13.93 33.64 -14.57
CA LEU A 416 -12.65 32.98 -14.65
C LEU A 416 -12.01 32.99 -13.25
N LYS A 417 -11.70 31.82 -12.74
CA LYS A 417 -11.27 31.63 -11.35
C LYS A 417 -10.11 32.57 -11.01
N TYR A 418 -10.23 33.26 -9.87
CA TYR A 418 -9.27 34.25 -9.38
C TYR A 418 -9.15 35.55 -10.20
N THR A 419 -9.91 35.74 -11.27
CA THR A 419 -9.76 36.88 -12.17
C THR A 419 -11.12 37.50 -12.57
N TYR A 420 -11.31 37.77 -13.83
CA TYR A 420 -12.42 38.52 -14.37
C TYR A 420 -13.68 37.69 -14.63
N ILE A 421 -14.81 38.37 -14.75
CA ILE A 421 -16.01 37.86 -15.38
C ILE A 421 -15.88 38.05 -16.89
N ILE A 422 -16.23 37.03 -17.66
CA ILE A 422 -16.29 37.03 -19.11
C ILE A 422 -17.70 36.74 -19.61
N LYS A 423 -18.04 37.27 -20.79
CA LYS A 423 -19.27 36.99 -21.53
C LYS A 423 -18.94 36.41 -22.88
N CYS A 424 -19.59 35.32 -23.26
CA CYS A 424 -19.46 34.71 -24.59
C CYS A 424 -20.34 35.47 -25.58
N ASN A 425 -19.74 36.09 -26.62
CA ASN A 425 -20.43 36.89 -27.61
C ASN A 425 -20.60 36.12 -28.94
N GLU A 426 -19.65 35.25 -29.28
CA GLU A 426 -19.66 34.50 -30.57
C GLU A 426 -19.03 33.14 -30.38
N VAL A 427 -19.56 32.13 -31.09
CA VAL A 427 -19.07 30.75 -31.12
C VAL A 427 -18.52 30.44 -32.49
N ILE A 428 -17.25 30.08 -32.58
CA ILE A 428 -16.60 29.69 -33.85
C ILE A 428 -16.52 28.17 -33.93
N LYS A 429 -16.92 27.62 -35.04
CA LYS A 429 -16.93 26.18 -35.31
C LYS A 429 -16.05 25.83 -36.53
N ASP A 430 -15.54 24.59 -36.52
CA ASP A 430 -14.87 24.00 -37.67
C ASP A 430 -15.87 23.53 -38.73
N ALA A 431 -15.35 22.95 -39.82
CA ALA A 431 -16.17 22.47 -40.93
C ALA A 431 -17.09 21.29 -40.54
N GLU A 432 -16.72 20.55 -39.48
CA GLU A 432 -17.47 19.42 -38.91
C GLU A 432 -18.51 19.87 -37.87
N GLY A 433 -18.56 21.18 -37.57
CA GLY A 433 -19.49 21.77 -36.59
C GLY A 433 -19.04 21.72 -35.12
N ASN A 434 -17.80 21.32 -34.87
CA ASN A 434 -17.25 21.35 -33.50
C ASN A 434 -16.86 22.75 -33.09
N VAL A 435 -17.12 23.10 -31.84
CA VAL A 435 -16.68 24.39 -31.26
C VAL A 435 -15.17 24.39 -31.11
N VAL A 436 -14.50 25.33 -31.75
CA VAL A 436 -13.02 25.49 -31.72
C VAL A 436 -12.56 26.75 -31.00
N GLU A 437 -13.39 27.81 -31.02
CA GLU A 437 -13.06 29.07 -30.39
C GLU A 437 -14.31 29.81 -29.90
N LEU A 438 -14.18 30.53 -28.79
CA LEU A 438 -15.20 31.42 -28.26
C LEU A 438 -14.65 32.85 -28.26
N LYS A 439 -15.34 33.76 -28.90
CA LYS A 439 -15.08 35.20 -28.81
C LYS A 439 -15.84 35.75 -27.63
N CYS A 440 -15.11 36.25 -26.65
CA CYS A 440 -15.66 36.77 -25.40
C CYS A 440 -15.21 38.20 -25.15
N THR A 441 -15.91 38.87 -24.28
CA THR A 441 -15.49 40.15 -23.65
C THR A 441 -15.28 39.91 -22.15
N PHE A 442 -14.27 40.55 -21.56
CA PHE A 442 -14.10 40.60 -20.12
C PHE A 442 -14.63 41.90 -19.54
N ASP A 443 -15.07 41.86 -18.30
CA ASP A 443 -15.52 43.03 -17.56
C ASP A 443 -14.39 43.55 -16.64
N PRO A 444 -13.72 44.66 -17.01
CA PRO A 444 -12.58 45.18 -16.24
C PRO A 444 -12.94 45.55 -14.80
N SER A 445 -14.21 45.94 -14.53
CA SER A 445 -14.67 46.32 -13.19
C SER A 445 -14.67 45.17 -12.20
N THR A 446 -14.64 43.91 -12.70
CA THR A 446 -14.70 42.69 -11.89
C THR A 446 -13.32 42.18 -11.47
N ARG A 447 -12.26 42.96 -11.68
CA ARG A 447 -10.92 42.63 -11.22
C ARG A 447 -10.90 42.38 -9.70
N PRO A 448 -10.27 41.33 -9.20
CA PRO A 448 -10.13 41.12 -7.76
C PRO A 448 -9.50 42.34 -7.07
N GLY A 449 -10.12 42.84 -5.99
CA GLY A 449 -9.64 44.02 -5.26
C GLY A 449 -10.07 45.39 -5.84
N SER A 450 -10.86 45.40 -6.91
CA SER A 450 -11.35 46.66 -7.51
C SER A 450 -12.41 47.41 -6.68
N GLY A 451 -12.96 46.77 -5.66
CA GLY A 451 -14.04 47.29 -4.83
C GLY A 451 -15.45 47.10 -5.38
N GLU A 452 -15.60 46.74 -6.63
CA GLU A 452 -16.89 46.43 -7.28
C GLU A 452 -17.06 44.93 -7.48
N TRP A 453 -17.35 44.21 -6.39
CA TRP A 453 -17.57 42.79 -6.47
C TRP A 453 -18.96 42.48 -7.02
N ARG A 454 -19.01 41.90 -8.23
CA ARG A 454 -20.21 41.36 -8.85
C ARG A 454 -20.18 39.84 -8.85
N SER A 455 -21.23 39.19 -8.38
CA SER A 455 -21.36 37.76 -8.31
C SER A 455 -22.01 37.19 -9.58
N VAL A 456 -21.50 36.08 -10.10
CA VAL A 456 -22.12 35.22 -11.12
C VAL A 456 -22.21 33.82 -10.61
N LYS A 457 -23.17 33.02 -11.14
CA LYS A 457 -23.42 31.67 -10.62
C LYS A 457 -22.32 30.67 -10.95
N GLY A 458 -21.55 30.92 -12.02
CA GLY A 458 -20.53 29.96 -12.51
C GLY A 458 -19.11 30.49 -12.34
N THR A 459 -18.20 29.63 -11.89
CA THR A 459 -16.75 29.86 -11.91
C THR A 459 -16.08 28.70 -12.61
N ILE A 460 -15.24 28.98 -13.61
CA ILE A 460 -14.49 27.97 -14.38
C ILE A 460 -12.99 28.24 -14.25
N HIS A 461 -12.18 27.18 -14.40
CA HIS A 461 -10.73 27.29 -14.45
C HIS A 461 -10.27 27.53 -15.91
N TRP A 462 -9.06 28.02 -16.05
CA TRP A 462 -8.51 28.50 -17.31
C TRP A 462 -6.99 28.49 -17.26
N VAL A 463 -6.34 28.56 -18.43
CA VAL A 463 -4.90 28.84 -18.55
C VAL A 463 -4.63 29.76 -19.73
N SER A 464 -3.55 30.56 -19.67
CA SER A 464 -3.10 31.39 -20.81
C SER A 464 -2.53 30.51 -21.90
N THR A 465 -2.98 30.68 -23.14
CA THR A 465 -2.45 29.89 -24.29
C THR A 465 -0.96 30.13 -24.51
N ALA A 466 -0.48 31.35 -24.30
CA ALA A 466 0.91 31.74 -24.52
C ALA A 466 1.87 31.19 -23.45
N HIS A 467 1.37 30.85 -22.26
CA HIS A 467 2.19 30.43 -21.12
C HIS A 467 1.92 28.98 -20.68
N ALA A 468 0.83 28.38 -21.13
CA ALA A 468 0.46 27.03 -20.76
C ALA A 468 1.55 26.02 -21.17
N LYS A 469 1.74 25.01 -20.33
CA LYS A 469 2.63 23.89 -20.58
C LYS A 469 1.82 22.63 -20.83
N GLU A 470 2.10 21.94 -21.92
CA GLU A 470 1.48 20.65 -22.19
C GLU A 470 2.02 19.62 -21.18
N VAL A 471 1.13 18.80 -20.62
CA VAL A 471 1.44 17.73 -19.68
C VAL A 471 0.73 16.45 -20.10
N GLU A 472 1.40 15.30 -19.93
CA GLU A 472 0.77 13.99 -20.07
C GLU A 472 -0.01 13.65 -18.81
N LEU A 473 -1.21 13.14 -18.98
CA LEU A 473 -2.09 12.71 -17.90
C LEU A 473 -2.30 11.20 -17.98
N ARG A 474 -1.95 10.50 -16.91
CA ARG A 474 -2.18 9.07 -16.74
C ARG A 474 -3.34 8.88 -15.77
N MET A 475 -4.52 8.66 -16.32
CA MET A 475 -5.74 8.51 -15.53
C MET A 475 -5.91 7.06 -15.13
N TYR A 476 -5.43 6.72 -13.93
CA TYR A 476 -5.53 5.37 -13.37
C TYR A 476 -6.87 5.14 -12.69
N ASP A 477 -7.39 3.93 -12.85
CA ASP A 477 -8.56 3.38 -12.16
C ASP A 477 -8.17 2.02 -11.54
N LYS A 478 -9.13 1.33 -10.92
CA LYS A 478 -8.96 0.00 -10.35
C LYS A 478 -8.54 -1.01 -11.43
N LEU A 479 -7.63 -1.91 -11.06
CA LEU A 479 -7.07 -2.90 -11.99
C LEU A 479 -8.07 -3.99 -12.38
N PHE A 480 -9.00 -4.34 -11.48
CA PHE A 480 -9.97 -5.42 -11.69
C PHE A 480 -11.41 -4.90 -11.67
N THR A 481 -12.29 -5.61 -12.36
CA THR A 481 -13.73 -5.32 -12.42
C THR A 481 -14.55 -6.14 -11.42
N LEU A 482 -14.04 -7.29 -10.96
CA LEU A 482 -14.70 -8.14 -9.97
C LEU A 482 -14.47 -7.58 -8.55
N ALA A 483 -15.54 -7.34 -7.82
CA ALA A 483 -15.48 -6.74 -6.49
C ALA A 483 -14.74 -7.64 -5.49
N ASP A 484 -15.03 -8.92 -5.45
CA ASP A 484 -14.33 -9.88 -4.59
C ASP A 484 -13.49 -10.83 -5.43
N MET A 485 -12.18 -10.58 -5.49
CA MET A 485 -11.21 -11.39 -6.25
C MET A 485 -10.98 -12.79 -5.66
N SER A 486 -11.55 -13.11 -4.50
CA SER A 486 -11.59 -14.48 -3.97
C SER A 486 -12.70 -15.33 -4.59
N GLN A 487 -13.68 -14.67 -5.22
CA GLN A 487 -14.85 -15.29 -5.85
C GLN A 487 -14.72 -15.46 -7.36
N VAL A 488 -13.50 -15.56 -7.87
CA VAL A 488 -13.27 -15.90 -9.28
C VAL A 488 -13.86 -17.31 -9.53
N PRO A 489 -14.81 -17.46 -10.48
CA PRO A 489 -15.40 -18.75 -10.81
C PRO A 489 -14.33 -19.79 -11.22
N GLU A 490 -14.57 -21.05 -10.92
CA GLU A 490 -13.60 -22.13 -11.20
C GLU A 490 -13.27 -22.29 -12.70
N ASP A 491 -14.21 -21.95 -13.56
CA ASP A 491 -14.08 -21.99 -15.03
C ASP A 491 -13.45 -20.73 -15.64
N LYS A 492 -13.05 -19.74 -14.81
CA LYS A 492 -12.47 -18.45 -15.19
C LYS A 492 -11.05 -18.27 -14.66
N ASP A 493 -10.26 -17.51 -15.41
CA ASP A 493 -8.98 -17.00 -14.92
C ASP A 493 -9.20 -15.61 -14.30
N TYR A 494 -8.44 -15.29 -13.24
CA TYR A 494 -8.52 -13.97 -12.61
C TYR A 494 -8.19 -12.83 -13.59
N LYS A 495 -7.40 -13.11 -14.64
CA LYS A 495 -7.06 -12.16 -15.71
C LYS A 495 -8.24 -11.78 -16.58
N ASP A 496 -9.29 -12.61 -16.64
CA ASP A 496 -10.53 -12.29 -17.37
C ASP A 496 -11.27 -11.09 -16.76
N PHE A 497 -10.93 -10.76 -15.52
CA PHE A 497 -11.49 -9.61 -14.79
C PHE A 497 -10.60 -8.37 -14.79
N LEU A 498 -9.55 -8.33 -15.61
CA LEU A 498 -8.77 -7.11 -15.79
C LEU A 498 -9.63 -6.00 -16.37
N ASN A 499 -9.53 -4.80 -15.80
CA ASN A 499 -10.25 -3.63 -16.28
C ASN A 499 -9.52 -3.03 -17.49
N PRO A 500 -10.09 -3.08 -18.69
CA PRO A 500 -9.46 -2.53 -19.90
C PRO A 500 -9.34 -1.00 -19.85
N GLN A 501 -10.11 -0.33 -18.99
CA GLN A 501 -10.07 1.12 -18.76
C GLN A 501 -9.26 1.49 -17.50
N SER A 502 -8.45 0.56 -16.98
CA SER A 502 -7.64 0.80 -15.78
C SER A 502 -6.56 1.87 -15.94
N LEU A 503 -6.21 2.20 -17.19
CA LEU A 503 -5.33 3.31 -17.55
C LEU A 503 -5.84 3.98 -18.82
N VAL A 504 -6.14 5.26 -18.73
CA VAL A 504 -6.47 6.12 -19.87
C VAL A 504 -5.40 7.21 -19.95
N LEU A 505 -4.82 7.37 -21.14
CA LEU A 505 -3.84 8.44 -21.41
C LEU A 505 -4.55 9.66 -21.95
N GLY A 506 -4.17 10.82 -21.45
CA GLY A 506 -4.69 12.12 -21.85
C GLY A 506 -3.62 13.20 -21.89
N LYS A 507 -4.02 14.39 -22.27
CA LYS A 507 -3.19 15.59 -22.27
C LYS A 507 -3.91 16.73 -21.58
N GLY A 508 -3.15 17.57 -20.90
CA GLY A 508 -3.64 18.81 -20.30
C GLY A 508 -2.72 19.98 -20.61
N TYR A 509 -3.24 21.17 -20.42
CA TYR A 509 -2.50 22.43 -20.49
C TYR A 509 -2.49 23.06 -19.10
N ALA A 510 -1.30 23.11 -18.50
CA ALA A 510 -1.10 23.53 -17.14
C ALA A 510 -0.62 24.96 -17.03
N GLU A 511 -1.03 25.67 -15.99
CA GLU A 511 -0.37 26.92 -15.61
C GLU A 511 1.12 26.67 -15.28
N PRO A 512 2.03 27.61 -15.56
CA PRO A 512 3.48 27.38 -15.40
C PRO A 512 3.89 27.00 -13.97
N ALA A 513 3.24 27.54 -12.97
CA ALA A 513 3.56 27.32 -11.56
C ALA A 513 3.43 25.85 -11.11
N LEU A 514 2.61 25.04 -11.80
CA LEU A 514 2.51 23.60 -11.52
C LEU A 514 3.86 22.89 -11.64
N LEU A 515 4.66 23.23 -12.65
CA LEU A 515 5.93 22.54 -12.90
C LEU A 515 7.02 22.91 -11.88
N GLU A 516 6.80 23.99 -11.12
CA GLU A 516 7.68 24.48 -10.06
C GLU A 516 7.29 23.93 -8.68
N ASP A 517 6.20 23.15 -8.59
CA ASP A 517 5.74 22.58 -7.32
C ASP A 517 6.80 21.66 -6.69
N LYS A 518 7.06 21.87 -5.41
CA LYS A 518 8.03 21.12 -4.60
C LYS A 518 7.40 20.46 -3.37
N SER A 519 6.08 20.38 -3.32
CA SER A 519 5.35 19.83 -2.17
C SER A 519 5.71 18.35 -1.91
N GLY A 520 6.08 17.60 -2.94
CA GLY A 520 6.40 16.17 -2.85
C GLY A 520 5.19 15.27 -2.62
N ILE A 521 3.97 15.84 -2.67
CA ILE A 521 2.70 15.13 -2.59
C ILE A 521 1.84 15.41 -3.83
N ALA A 522 0.75 14.66 -3.99
CA ALA A 522 -0.19 14.92 -5.07
C ALA A 522 -0.80 16.33 -4.93
N VAL A 523 -0.94 17.01 -6.04
CA VAL A 523 -1.56 18.35 -6.13
C VAL A 523 -2.99 18.21 -6.65
N GLN A 524 -3.84 19.18 -6.35
CA GLN A 524 -5.18 19.23 -6.92
C GLN A 524 -5.17 20.00 -8.24
N PHE A 525 -5.59 19.35 -9.32
CA PHE A 525 -6.04 20.07 -10.51
C PHE A 525 -7.44 20.59 -10.22
N GLU A 526 -7.55 21.89 -10.18
CA GLU A 526 -8.75 22.58 -9.66
C GLU A 526 -10.01 22.13 -10.38
N ARG A 527 -11.02 21.69 -9.62
CA ARG A 527 -12.32 21.22 -10.09
C ARG A 527 -12.30 19.85 -10.80
N ASP A 528 -11.13 19.18 -10.91
CA ASP A 528 -10.99 17.92 -11.60
C ASP A 528 -10.62 16.77 -10.66
N ALA A 529 -9.36 16.61 -10.32
CA ALA A 529 -8.86 15.48 -9.53
C ALA A 529 -7.54 15.82 -8.82
N TYR A 530 -7.01 14.87 -8.05
CA TYR A 530 -5.65 14.91 -7.53
C TYR A 530 -4.70 14.17 -8.45
N TYR A 531 -3.54 14.76 -8.70
CA TYR A 531 -2.51 14.21 -9.56
C TYR A 531 -1.13 14.28 -8.91
N PHE A 532 -0.35 13.25 -9.09
CA PHE A 532 1.01 13.15 -8.60
C PHE A 532 2.01 13.17 -9.76
N LYS A 533 3.07 13.94 -9.64
CA LYS A 533 4.11 14.01 -10.65
C LYS A 533 4.83 12.66 -10.74
N ASP A 534 4.76 12.00 -11.89
CA ASP A 534 5.39 10.70 -12.11
C ASP A 534 6.92 10.82 -12.14
N PRO A 535 7.68 9.84 -11.62
CA PRO A 535 9.12 9.79 -11.75
C PRO A 535 9.66 9.83 -13.18
N ASP A 536 8.85 9.41 -14.17
CA ASP A 536 9.20 9.48 -15.60
C ASP A 536 9.16 10.91 -16.16
N SER A 537 8.69 11.90 -15.39
CA SER A 537 8.62 13.29 -15.83
C SER A 537 10.00 13.87 -16.15
N THR A 538 10.08 14.54 -17.29
CA THR A 538 11.19 15.43 -17.62
C THR A 538 10.70 16.87 -17.77
N PRO A 539 11.57 17.88 -17.77
CA PRO A 539 11.18 19.27 -18.03
C PRO A 539 10.46 19.46 -19.37
N GLU A 540 10.85 18.67 -20.38
CA GLU A 540 10.28 18.70 -21.74
C GLU A 540 9.00 17.87 -21.87
N HIS A 541 8.84 16.86 -21.00
CA HIS A 541 7.69 15.94 -21.01
C HIS A 541 7.21 15.68 -19.57
N PRO A 542 6.47 16.63 -18.98
CA PRO A 542 5.89 16.45 -17.66
C PRO A 542 4.76 15.42 -17.68
N VAL A 543 4.78 14.49 -16.73
CA VAL A 543 3.82 13.38 -16.61
C VAL A 543 3.19 13.42 -15.22
N PHE A 544 1.86 13.29 -15.17
CA PHE A 544 1.10 13.30 -13.94
C PHE A 544 0.17 12.10 -13.85
N ASN A 545 0.23 11.40 -12.72
CA ASN A 545 -0.60 10.25 -12.41
C ASN A 545 -1.83 10.68 -11.62
N ARG A 546 -3.03 10.35 -12.08
CA ARG A 546 -4.24 10.60 -11.32
C ARG A 546 -4.23 9.73 -10.05
N THR A 547 -4.17 10.40 -8.90
CA THR A 547 -4.16 9.78 -7.58
C THR A 547 -5.57 9.39 -7.14
N ALA A 548 -6.49 10.35 -7.17
CA ALA A 548 -7.88 10.17 -6.77
C ALA A 548 -8.76 11.24 -7.42
N THR A 549 -10.03 10.93 -7.65
CA THR A 549 -11.06 11.90 -8.05
C THR A 549 -11.48 12.78 -6.88
N LEU A 550 -12.03 13.97 -7.14
CA LEU A 550 -12.51 14.88 -6.07
C LEU A 550 -13.74 14.34 -5.35
N LYS A 551 -14.58 13.57 -6.02
CA LYS A 551 -15.85 13.07 -5.51
C LYS A 551 -16.00 11.59 -5.81
N ASP A 552 -16.62 10.88 -4.90
CA ASP A 552 -17.13 9.53 -5.11
C ASP A 552 -18.51 9.37 -4.47
N SER A 553 -19.06 8.16 -4.55
CA SER A 553 -20.33 7.78 -3.91
C SER A 553 -20.16 7.32 -2.46
N TYR A 554 -18.92 7.17 -1.98
CA TYR A 554 -18.66 6.67 -0.63
C TYR A 554 -19.08 7.70 0.42
N LYS A 555 -19.90 7.25 1.37
CA LYS A 555 -20.25 8.00 2.58
C LYS A 555 -19.82 7.15 3.76
N PRO A 556 -18.88 7.58 4.58
CA PRO A 556 -18.56 6.87 5.82
C PRO A 556 -19.78 6.88 6.73
N GLU A 557 -20.11 5.70 7.29
CA GLU A 557 -21.14 5.56 8.33
C GLU A 557 -20.71 6.21 9.64
#